data_be3592d3f4cbc3abbb923831a53eefeb
#
_entry.id   be3592d3f4cbc3abbb923831a53eefeb
#
_cell.length_a   1.000
_cell.length_b   1.000
_cell.length_c   1.000
_cell.angle_alpha   90.00
_cell.angle_beta   90.00
_cell.angle_gamma   90.00
#
_symmetry.space_group_name_H-M   'P 1'
#
loop_
_entity.id
_entity.type
_entity.pdbx_description
1 polymer ?
#
loop_
_entity_poly.entity_id
_entity_poly.type
_entity_poly.pdbx_seq_one_letter_code
_entity_poly.pdbx_strand_id
1 'polypeptide(L)'
;MALTKHKLGEFTELYNERCENPNLTVYDISGINADKEFFEPSKQAGADTSNYKNVPPDYFACNLMHVGRDKVLPIALNHSGKTKVVSPAYTIFRLKEGTPLLREYFFMMLKSEERDRYFWFHTDSSVRDGMSWDDFCDLEIDIPPISIQQKYVDVYNSMLANQQSYERGLEDLKVAFDSILDKEKHHAHTIAVGELLNEIDNRNSDGTIEDIEGINITKQFMPTVANTTDINLNRYKVVQNDQIAYSGMQTGRDKCIRIALQTSDKPIIVSPAYTVFEVKKDLVLPEFIMMWFSREESDRRGWFMSDSSVRSNLDLDRFYETEIPIPSIDEQKAIVDIYRAYIDRRSISNRLKERIKSMCPILIKGSLEEAGA
;
A
#
# COMPACT_ATOMS: atom_id res chain seq x y z
N MET A 1 -25.36 -28.21 -14.71
CA MET A 1 -25.35 -29.13 -13.54
C MET A 1 -25.63 -28.30 -12.31
N ALA A 2 -26.42 -28.79 -11.35
CA ALA A 2 -26.65 -28.07 -10.12
C ALA A 2 -25.32 -27.95 -9.35
N LEU A 3 -25.01 -26.74 -8.85
CA LEU A 3 -23.89 -26.52 -7.96
C LEU A 3 -24.06 -27.39 -6.71
N THR A 4 -23.00 -28.07 -6.30
CA THR A 4 -22.99 -28.91 -5.10
C THR A 4 -22.24 -28.18 -4.01
N LYS A 5 -22.86 -28.13 -2.83
CA LYS A 5 -22.19 -27.59 -1.63
C LYS A 5 -21.22 -28.60 -1.07
N HIS A 6 -20.06 -28.14 -0.71
CA HIS A 6 -18.98 -28.92 -0.14
C HIS A 6 -18.43 -28.25 1.12
N LYS A 7 -18.03 -29.04 2.10
CA LYS A 7 -17.33 -28.53 3.27
C LYS A 7 -15.84 -28.26 2.95
N LEU A 8 -15.27 -27.19 3.50
CA LEU A 8 -13.85 -26.86 3.31
C LEU A 8 -12.92 -28.00 3.76
N GLY A 9 -13.28 -28.71 4.82
CA GLY A 9 -12.53 -29.85 5.33
C GLY A 9 -12.43 -31.04 4.36
N GLU A 10 -13.32 -31.14 3.36
CA GLU A 10 -13.19 -32.13 2.29
C GLU A 10 -11.93 -31.93 1.46
N PHE A 11 -11.52 -30.65 1.29
CA PHE A 11 -10.44 -30.22 0.39
C PHE A 11 -9.16 -29.82 1.09
N THR A 12 -9.19 -29.53 2.39
CA THR A 12 -8.06 -28.98 3.13
C THR A 12 -7.44 -29.97 4.09
N GLU A 13 -6.15 -29.90 4.30
CA GLU A 13 -5.43 -30.64 5.30
C GLU A 13 -4.39 -29.77 6.02
N LEU A 14 -4.27 -29.96 7.34
CA LEU A 14 -3.34 -29.24 8.20
C LEU A 14 -1.89 -29.62 7.89
N TYR A 15 -1.01 -28.62 8.08
CA TYR A 15 0.42 -28.78 8.04
C TYR A 15 1.05 -28.14 9.27
N ASN A 16 1.91 -28.89 10.00
CA ASN A 16 2.44 -28.47 11.30
C ASN A 16 3.96 -28.62 11.44
N GLU A 17 4.69 -28.43 10.37
CA GLU A 17 6.14 -28.45 10.44
C GLU A 17 6.67 -27.18 11.11
N ARG A 18 7.57 -27.37 12.08
CA ARG A 18 8.23 -26.27 12.78
C ARG A 18 9.51 -25.87 12.07
N CYS A 19 9.87 -24.60 12.21
CA CYS A 19 11.14 -24.11 11.73
C CYS A 19 12.26 -24.61 12.65
N GLU A 20 13.23 -25.30 12.08
CA GLU A 20 14.38 -25.83 12.82
C GLU A 20 15.48 -24.77 13.07
N ASN A 21 15.37 -23.58 12.52
CA ASN A 21 16.34 -22.51 12.71
C ASN A 21 16.17 -21.86 14.10
N PRO A 22 17.10 -22.04 15.05
CA PRO A 22 17.01 -21.46 16.40
C PRO A 22 17.32 -19.96 16.42
N ASN A 23 17.88 -19.39 15.34
CA ASN A 23 18.40 -18.03 15.28
C ASN A 23 17.58 -17.17 14.30
N LEU A 24 16.24 -17.30 14.33
CA LEU A 24 15.37 -16.47 13.52
C LEU A 24 15.49 -14.99 13.91
N THR A 25 15.66 -14.15 12.91
CA THR A 25 15.61 -12.70 13.04
C THR A 25 14.25 -12.17 12.58
N VAL A 26 13.98 -10.91 12.82
CA VAL A 26 12.77 -10.25 12.32
C VAL A 26 12.65 -10.33 10.79
N TYR A 27 13.76 -10.41 10.07
CA TYR A 27 13.80 -10.51 8.60
C TYR A 27 13.44 -11.91 8.07
N ASP A 28 13.50 -12.91 8.91
CA ASP A 28 13.17 -14.30 8.55
C ASP A 28 11.68 -14.60 8.74
N ILE A 29 10.95 -13.75 9.45
CA ILE A 29 9.57 -13.96 9.87
C ILE A 29 8.63 -13.16 9.00
N SER A 30 7.52 -13.76 8.61
CA SER A 30 6.44 -13.11 7.88
C SER A 30 5.19 -12.99 8.75
N GLY A 31 4.48 -11.86 8.60
CA GLY A 31 3.11 -11.69 9.04
C GLY A 31 2.14 -11.75 7.86
N ILE A 32 0.83 -11.72 8.12
CA ILE A 32 -0.22 -11.62 7.11
C ILE A 32 -1.07 -10.39 7.42
N ASN A 33 -1.22 -9.51 6.43
CA ASN A 33 -2.00 -8.28 6.55
C ASN A 33 -3.49 -8.49 6.19
N ALA A 34 -4.29 -7.43 6.35
CA ALA A 34 -5.71 -7.44 5.98
C ALA A 34 -5.95 -7.58 4.46
N ASP A 35 -4.97 -7.23 3.63
CA ASP A 35 -5.02 -7.42 2.17
C ASP A 35 -4.69 -8.85 1.74
N LYS A 36 -4.50 -9.75 2.73
CA LYS A 36 -4.21 -11.18 2.52
C LYS A 36 -2.88 -11.44 1.83
N GLU A 37 -1.88 -10.64 2.21
CA GLU A 37 -0.52 -10.73 1.70
C GLU A 37 0.47 -10.96 2.83
N PHE A 38 1.54 -11.70 2.55
CA PHE A 38 2.66 -11.80 3.48
C PHE A 38 3.42 -10.47 3.52
N PHE A 39 3.81 -10.04 4.72
CA PHE A 39 4.65 -8.86 4.92
C PHE A 39 5.74 -9.15 5.96
N GLU A 40 6.82 -8.40 5.94
CA GLU A 40 7.86 -8.46 6.97
C GLU A 40 7.41 -7.67 8.20
N PRO A 41 7.28 -8.30 9.38
CA PRO A 41 6.86 -7.60 10.58
C PRO A 41 7.94 -6.61 11.05
N SER A 42 7.51 -5.42 11.46
CA SER A 42 8.39 -4.37 11.98
C SER A 42 8.83 -4.57 13.44
N LYS A 43 8.32 -5.60 14.12
CA LYS A 43 8.61 -5.90 15.52
C LYS A 43 9.56 -7.09 15.63
N GLN A 44 10.33 -7.11 16.71
CA GLN A 44 11.25 -8.21 17.00
C GLN A 44 10.51 -9.56 17.03
N ALA A 45 11.21 -10.60 16.60
CA ALA A 45 10.83 -11.98 16.87
C ALA A 45 10.64 -12.17 18.39
N GLY A 46 9.73 -13.06 18.79
CA GLY A 46 9.61 -13.46 20.18
C GLY A 46 10.95 -13.98 20.71
N ALA A 47 11.14 -13.94 22.03
CA ALA A 47 12.37 -14.44 22.67
C ALA A 47 12.60 -15.94 22.42
N ASP A 48 11.53 -16.70 22.18
CA ASP A 48 11.57 -18.13 21.80
C ASP A 48 10.94 -18.32 20.42
N THR A 49 11.75 -18.72 19.46
CA THR A 49 11.36 -19.01 18.07
C THR A 49 11.22 -20.51 17.77
N SER A 50 11.41 -21.38 18.76
CA SER A 50 11.38 -22.85 18.61
C SER A 50 10.03 -23.39 18.10
N ASN A 51 8.95 -22.65 18.30
CA ASN A 51 7.59 -23.03 17.90
C ASN A 51 7.12 -22.37 16.61
N TYR A 52 7.96 -21.59 15.93
CA TYR A 52 7.61 -20.98 14.66
C TYR A 52 7.38 -22.05 13.60
N LYS A 53 6.52 -21.75 12.64
CA LYS A 53 6.02 -22.71 11.65
C LYS A 53 6.52 -22.39 10.25
N ASN A 54 6.85 -23.42 9.49
CA ASN A 54 7.15 -23.32 8.07
C ASN A 54 5.86 -23.20 7.23
N VAL A 55 5.89 -22.33 6.24
CA VAL A 55 4.87 -22.22 5.18
C VAL A 55 5.56 -22.52 3.86
N PRO A 56 5.56 -23.77 3.39
CA PRO A 56 6.16 -24.12 2.11
C PRO A 56 5.52 -23.37 0.93
N PRO A 57 6.17 -23.32 -0.25
CA PRO A 57 5.51 -22.87 -1.47
C PRO A 57 4.20 -23.61 -1.68
N ASP A 58 3.18 -22.87 -2.15
CA ASP A 58 1.84 -23.39 -2.46
C ASP A 58 0.97 -23.77 -1.24
N TYR A 59 1.42 -23.42 -0.04
CA TYR A 59 0.65 -23.60 1.20
C TYR A 59 0.00 -22.27 1.64
N PHE A 60 -1.10 -22.41 2.36
CA PHE A 60 -1.82 -21.31 3.00
C PHE A 60 -1.36 -21.15 4.45
N ALA A 61 -1.32 -19.90 4.88
CA ALA A 61 -1.24 -19.57 6.29
C ALA A 61 -2.38 -18.63 6.65
N CYS A 62 -3.09 -18.87 7.76
CA CYS A 62 -4.18 -18.02 8.21
C CYS A 62 -4.15 -17.82 9.72
N ASN A 63 -4.70 -16.70 10.20
CA ASN A 63 -4.88 -16.44 11.62
C ASN A 63 -6.37 -16.51 11.98
N LEU A 64 -6.79 -17.67 12.48
CA LEU A 64 -8.18 -17.91 12.86
C LEU A 64 -8.59 -17.22 14.17
N MET A 65 -7.61 -16.75 14.98
CA MET A 65 -7.88 -16.19 16.32
C MET A 65 -8.34 -14.73 16.31
N HIS A 66 -8.31 -14.04 15.17
CA HIS A 66 -8.61 -12.61 15.09
C HIS A 66 -9.66 -12.27 14.04
N VAL A 67 -10.40 -13.26 13.54
CA VAL A 67 -11.39 -13.06 12.48
C VAL A 67 -12.47 -12.07 12.89
N GLY A 68 -13.03 -12.20 14.07
CA GLY A 68 -14.08 -11.32 14.56
C GLY A 68 -13.58 -9.92 14.90
N ARG A 69 -12.42 -9.82 15.54
CA ARG A 69 -11.80 -8.53 15.87
C ARG A 69 -11.52 -7.68 14.61
N ASP A 70 -10.93 -8.30 13.61
CA ASP A 70 -10.48 -7.61 12.40
C ASP A 70 -11.57 -7.59 11.32
N LYS A 71 -12.66 -8.37 11.49
CA LYS A 71 -13.75 -8.59 10.53
C LYS A 71 -13.26 -9.05 9.15
N VAL A 72 -12.07 -9.62 9.12
CA VAL A 72 -11.35 -10.15 7.95
C VAL A 72 -10.66 -11.43 8.39
N LEU A 73 -10.66 -12.45 7.55
CA LEU A 73 -9.80 -13.61 7.74
C LEU A 73 -8.38 -13.28 7.21
N PRO A 74 -7.39 -13.06 8.10
CA PRO A 74 -6.00 -12.88 7.65
C PRO A 74 -5.49 -14.22 7.11
N ILE A 75 -5.46 -14.35 5.79
CA ILE A 75 -5.01 -15.56 5.08
C ILE A 75 -4.16 -15.17 3.88
N ALA A 76 -3.07 -15.90 3.64
CA ALA A 76 -2.25 -15.70 2.46
C ALA A 76 -1.78 -17.04 1.89
N LEU A 77 -1.62 -17.08 0.58
CA LEU A 77 -1.03 -18.19 -0.15
C LEU A 77 0.44 -17.88 -0.44
N ASN A 78 1.34 -18.80 -0.13
CA ASN A 78 2.75 -18.63 -0.43
C ASN A 78 3.04 -18.92 -1.91
N HIS A 79 2.99 -17.89 -2.74
CA HIS A 79 3.38 -17.95 -4.16
C HIS A 79 4.89 -17.84 -4.40
N SER A 80 5.69 -17.61 -3.34
CA SER A 80 7.13 -17.51 -3.50
C SER A 80 7.73 -18.91 -3.65
N GLY A 81 8.78 -19.04 -4.43
CA GLY A 81 9.50 -20.30 -4.54
C GLY A 81 10.30 -20.68 -3.30
N LYS A 82 10.11 -19.99 -2.15
CA LYS A 82 10.84 -20.19 -0.88
C LYS A 82 9.86 -20.43 0.25
N THR A 83 10.26 -21.29 1.21
CA THR A 83 9.53 -21.44 2.46
C THR A 83 9.55 -20.13 3.25
N LYS A 84 8.40 -19.71 3.74
CA LYS A 84 8.23 -18.59 4.68
C LYS A 84 8.12 -19.13 6.09
N VAL A 85 8.44 -18.30 7.08
CA VAL A 85 8.31 -18.64 8.51
C VAL A 85 7.29 -17.69 9.14
N VAL A 86 6.36 -18.23 9.91
CA VAL A 86 5.32 -17.45 10.62
C VAL A 86 5.27 -17.83 12.10
N SER A 87 4.66 -16.97 12.91
CA SER A 87 4.50 -17.23 14.34
C SER A 87 3.59 -18.43 14.63
N PRO A 88 3.65 -19.03 15.83
CA PRO A 88 2.81 -20.16 16.22
C PRO A 88 1.29 -19.88 16.14
N ALA A 89 0.88 -18.61 16.17
CA ALA A 89 -0.53 -18.21 16.10
C ALA A 89 -1.20 -18.51 14.75
N TYR A 90 -0.42 -18.75 13.71
CA TYR A 90 -0.95 -19.08 12.39
C TYR A 90 -1.26 -20.56 12.26
N THR A 91 -2.36 -20.86 11.59
CA THR A 91 -2.71 -22.21 11.10
C THR A 91 -2.22 -22.35 9.67
N ILE A 92 -1.46 -23.43 9.41
CA ILE A 92 -0.91 -23.72 8.09
C ILE A 92 -1.64 -24.91 7.52
N PHE A 93 -2.04 -24.82 6.25
CA PHE A 93 -2.73 -25.89 5.56
C PHE A 93 -2.46 -25.86 4.05
N ARG A 94 -2.80 -26.95 3.38
CA ARG A 94 -2.80 -27.04 1.92
C ARG A 94 -4.11 -27.65 1.41
N LEU A 95 -4.32 -27.58 0.12
CA LEU A 95 -5.35 -28.39 -0.53
C LEU A 95 -4.84 -29.83 -0.69
N LYS A 96 -5.72 -30.78 -0.47
CA LYS A 96 -5.45 -32.23 -0.67
C LYS A 96 -5.17 -32.50 -2.15
N GLU A 97 -4.29 -33.43 -2.43
CA GLU A 97 -4.01 -33.87 -3.81
C GLU A 97 -5.25 -34.46 -4.46
N GLY A 98 -5.44 -34.18 -5.75
CA GLY A 98 -6.58 -34.69 -6.52
C GLY A 98 -7.94 -34.04 -6.21
N THR A 99 -7.98 -32.99 -5.38
CA THR A 99 -9.21 -32.23 -5.12
C THR A 99 -9.72 -31.52 -6.39
N PRO A 100 -11.04 -31.43 -6.63
CA PRO A 100 -11.61 -30.67 -7.75
C PRO A 100 -11.62 -29.15 -7.51
N LEU A 101 -10.72 -28.64 -6.69
CA LEU A 101 -10.59 -27.23 -6.34
C LEU A 101 -9.19 -26.71 -6.67
N LEU A 102 -9.10 -25.76 -7.59
CA LEU A 102 -7.84 -25.08 -7.91
C LEU A 102 -7.44 -24.16 -6.77
N ARG A 103 -6.17 -24.21 -6.38
CA ARG A 103 -5.60 -23.42 -5.29
C ARG A 103 -5.77 -21.92 -5.51
N GLU A 104 -5.49 -21.43 -6.69
CA GLU A 104 -5.64 -20.03 -7.09
C GLU A 104 -7.12 -19.60 -7.07
N TYR A 105 -8.04 -20.46 -7.53
CA TYR A 105 -9.47 -20.20 -7.47
C TYR A 105 -9.94 -20.09 -6.01
N PHE A 106 -9.51 -21.02 -5.16
CA PHE A 106 -9.80 -20.98 -3.73
C PHE A 106 -9.28 -19.70 -3.08
N PHE A 107 -8.04 -19.30 -3.38
CA PHE A 107 -7.49 -18.07 -2.84
C PHE A 107 -8.23 -16.82 -3.34
N MET A 108 -8.58 -16.77 -4.63
CA MET A 108 -9.39 -15.69 -5.20
C MET A 108 -10.76 -15.58 -4.53
N MET A 109 -11.40 -16.71 -4.24
CA MET A 109 -12.69 -16.76 -3.49
C MET A 109 -12.52 -16.17 -2.08
N LEU A 110 -11.42 -16.48 -1.39
CA LEU A 110 -11.16 -16.00 -0.03
C LEU A 110 -10.84 -14.49 0.03
N LYS A 111 -10.50 -13.86 -1.11
CA LYS A 111 -10.23 -12.41 -1.17
C LYS A 111 -11.49 -11.54 -1.22
N SER A 112 -12.68 -12.09 -1.21
CA SER A 112 -13.91 -11.30 -1.25
C SER A 112 -14.36 -10.85 0.14
N GLU A 113 -14.89 -9.63 0.24
CA GLU A 113 -15.49 -9.10 1.48
C GLU A 113 -16.70 -9.92 1.93
N GLU A 114 -17.42 -10.52 0.99
CA GLU A 114 -18.55 -11.42 1.30
C GLU A 114 -18.07 -12.64 2.08
N ARG A 115 -16.92 -13.20 1.69
CA ARG A 115 -16.33 -14.33 2.43
C ARG A 115 -15.79 -13.91 3.78
N ASP A 116 -15.22 -12.73 3.91
CA ASP A 116 -14.81 -12.21 5.22
C ASP A 116 -16.01 -12.05 6.16
N ARG A 117 -17.13 -11.52 5.68
CA ARG A 117 -18.38 -11.47 6.45
C ARG A 117 -18.92 -12.86 6.81
N TYR A 118 -18.80 -13.82 5.89
CA TYR A 118 -19.20 -15.20 6.12
C TYR A 118 -18.36 -15.87 7.21
N PHE A 119 -17.04 -15.70 7.18
CA PHE A 119 -16.16 -16.18 8.25
C PHE A 119 -16.45 -15.49 9.57
N TRP A 120 -16.62 -14.17 9.57
CA TRP A 120 -16.96 -13.44 10.79
C TRP A 120 -18.29 -13.90 11.41
N PHE A 121 -19.28 -14.18 10.61
CA PHE A 121 -20.58 -14.69 11.11
C PHE A 121 -20.44 -16.04 11.85
N HIS A 122 -19.42 -16.84 11.52
CA HIS A 122 -19.19 -18.16 12.10
C HIS A 122 -18.10 -18.15 13.20
N THR A 123 -17.71 -16.99 13.73
CA THR A 123 -16.83 -16.92 14.90
C THR A 123 -17.57 -17.31 16.19
N ASP A 124 -16.79 -17.65 17.22
CA ASP A 124 -17.32 -18.16 18.50
C ASP A 124 -17.92 -17.08 19.43
N SER A 125 -17.89 -15.81 19.01
CA SER A 125 -18.36 -14.65 19.81
C SER A 125 -17.68 -14.53 21.19
N SER A 126 -16.54 -15.18 21.40
CA SER A 126 -15.73 -15.04 22.61
C SER A 126 -14.99 -13.68 22.65
N VAL A 127 -14.30 -13.39 23.74
CA VAL A 127 -13.47 -12.17 23.87
C VAL A 127 -12.43 -12.05 22.77
N ARG A 128 -11.95 -13.15 22.23
CA ARG A 128 -11.01 -13.18 21.09
C ARG A 128 -11.71 -13.24 19.74
N ASP A 129 -12.99 -13.62 19.74
CA ASP A 129 -13.87 -13.72 18.57
C ASP A 129 -13.19 -14.47 17.41
N GLY A 130 -12.68 -15.65 17.74
CA GLY A 130 -11.94 -16.52 16.84
C GLY A 130 -12.80 -17.62 16.24
N MET A 131 -12.15 -18.48 15.47
CA MET A 131 -12.74 -19.67 14.85
C MET A 131 -11.76 -20.83 15.07
N SER A 132 -12.28 -22.01 15.39
CA SER A 132 -11.47 -23.23 15.42
C SER A 132 -11.16 -23.74 14.00
N TRP A 133 -10.18 -24.62 13.88
CA TRP A 133 -9.93 -25.29 12.60
C TRP A 133 -11.10 -26.18 12.17
N ASP A 134 -11.76 -26.83 13.11
CA ASP A 134 -12.91 -27.68 12.83
C ASP A 134 -14.11 -26.85 12.33
N ASP A 135 -14.37 -25.69 12.95
CA ASP A 135 -15.39 -24.76 12.45
C ASP A 135 -15.06 -24.26 11.04
N PHE A 136 -13.77 -23.94 10.78
CA PHE A 136 -13.33 -23.57 9.44
C PHE A 136 -13.57 -24.71 8.43
N CYS A 137 -13.29 -25.95 8.81
CA CYS A 137 -13.52 -27.12 7.97
C CYS A 137 -15.00 -27.40 7.70
N ASP A 138 -15.88 -27.03 8.61
CA ASP A 138 -17.34 -27.24 8.48
C ASP A 138 -18.02 -26.19 7.59
N LEU A 139 -17.32 -25.10 7.23
CA LEU A 139 -17.87 -24.07 6.35
C LEU A 139 -18.13 -24.63 4.94
N GLU A 140 -19.29 -24.25 4.40
CA GLU A 140 -19.73 -24.71 3.08
C GLU A 140 -19.34 -23.72 1.98
N ILE A 141 -18.92 -24.28 0.84
CA ILE A 141 -18.64 -23.53 -0.39
C ILE A 141 -19.28 -24.22 -1.59
N ASP A 142 -19.65 -23.42 -2.58
CA ASP A 142 -20.05 -23.90 -3.91
C ASP A 142 -18.84 -23.91 -4.83
N ILE A 143 -18.64 -25.00 -5.57
CA ILE A 143 -17.49 -25.20 -6.43
C ILE A 143 -17.95 -25.48 -7.86
N PRO A 144 -17.55 -24.65 -8.85
CA PRO A 144 -17.79 -24.92 -10.25
C PRO A 144 -16.83 -26.00 -10.77
N PRO A 145 -17.11 -26.65 -11.91
CA PRO A 145 -16.17 -27.54 -12.58
C PRO A 145 -14.79 -26.92 -12.80
N ILE A 146 -13.71 -27.72 -12.74
CA ILE A 146 -12.32 -27.26 -12.89
C ILE A 146 -12.11 -26.42 -14.16
N SER A 147 -12.73 -26.78 -15.27
CA SER A 147 -12.63 -26.04 -16.54
C SER A 147 -13.14 -24.61 -16.42
N ILE A 148 -14.22 -24.39 -15.65
CA ILE A 148 -14.75 -23.06 -15.36
C ILE A 148 -13.83 -22.34 -14.37
N GLN A 149 -13.39 -23.00 -13.29
CA GLN A 149 -12.41 -22.41 -12.36
C GLN A 149 -11.19 -21.89 -13.11
N GLN A 150 -10.59 -22.72 -13.98
CA GLN A 150 -9.38 -22.36 -14.73
C GLN A 150 -9.59 -21.12 -15.61
N LYS A 151 -10.72 -21.05 -16.32
CA LYS A 151 -11.07 -19.88 -17.13
C LYS A 151 -11.02 -18.57 -16.34
N TYR A 152 -11.60 -18.56 -15.13
CA TYR A 152 -11.64 -17.37 -14.28
C TYR A 152 -10.30 -17.08 -13.58
N VAL A 153 -9.55 -18.13 -13.25
CA VAL A 153 -8.17 -18.00 -12.74
C VAL A 153 -7.26 -17.40 -13.81
N ASP A 154 -7.40 -17.80 -15.06
CA ASP A 154 -6.59 -17.24 -16.16
C ASP A 154 -6.85 -15.75 -16.38
N VAL A 155 -8.10 -15.30 -16.27
CA VAL A 155 -8.44 -13.87 -16.28
C VAL A 155 -7.79 -13.15 -15.12
N TYR A 156 -7.94 -13.67 -13.89
CA TYR A 156 -7.34 -13.08 -12.70
C TYR A 156 -5.82 -12.99 -12.79
N ASN A 157 -5.15 -14.06 -13.22
CA ASN A 157 -3.70 -14.10 -13.37
C ASN A 157 -3.21 -13.11 -14.45
N SER A 158 -3.99 -12.93 -15.54
CA SER A 158 -3.67 -11.94 -16.56
C SER A 158 -3.75 -10.50 -16.01
N MET A 159 -4.73 -10.22 -15.14
CA MET A 159 -4.83 -8.93 -14.44
C MET A 159 -3.65 -8.71 -13.49
N LEU A 160 -3.26 -9.73 -12.72
CA LEU A 160 -2.08 -9.69 -11.84
C LEU A 160 -0.80 -9.46 -12.61
N ALA A 161 -0.58 -10.19 -13.72
CA ALA A 161 0.60 -10.04 -14.54
C ALA A 161 0.72 -8.63 -15.16
N ASN A 162 -0.41 -8.05 -15.56
CA ASN A 162 -0.46 -6.67 -16.04
C ASN A 162 -0.06 -5.68 -14.93
N GLN A 163 -0.65 -5.79 -13.74
CA GLN A 163 -0.31 -4.95 -12.59
C GLN A 163 1.18 -5.05 -12.23
N GLN A 164 1.71 -6.27 -12.12
CA GLN A 164 3.12 -6.53 -11.83
C GLN A 164 4.06 -5.96 -12.90
N SER A 165 3.64 -5.93 -14.16
CA SER A 165 4.41 -5.31 -15.24
C SER A 165 4.59 -3.80 -15.02
N TYR A 166 3.56 -3.11 -14.52
CA TYR A 166 3.69 -1.70 -14.13
C TYR A 166 4.55 -1.52 -12.88
N GLU A 167 4.44 -2.40 -11.91
CA GLU A 167 5.17 -2.31 -10.64
C GLU A 167 6.68 -2.54 -10.82
N ARG A 168 7.09 -3.56 -11.58
CA ARG A 168 8.52 -3.86 -11.82
C ARG A 168 9.31 -2.71 -12.40
N GLY A 169 8.72 -1.91 -13.30
CA GLY A 169 9.41 -0.78 -13.90
C GLY A 169 9.52 0.46 -12.99
N LEU A 170 8.90 0.46 -11.81
CA LEU A 170 8.95 1.61 -10.91
C LEU A 170 10.32 1.79 -10.26
N GLU A 171 10.93 0.71 -9.81
CA GLU A 171 12.26 0.76 -9.19
C GLU A 171 13.33 1.19 -10.20
N ASP A 172 13.28 0.65 -11.41
CA ASP A 172 14.22 1.04 -12.49
C ASP A 172 14.13 2.53 -12.82
N LEU A 173 12.91 3.08 -12.89
CA LEU A 173 12.70 4.51 -13.13
C LEU A 173 13.21 5.36 -11.95
N LYS A 174 12.97 4.89 -10.71
CA LYS A 174 13.48 5.57 -9.51
C LYS A 174 15.00 5.59 -9.49
N VAL A 175 15.66 4.47 -9.74
CA VAL A 175 17.13 4.40 -9.84
C VAL A 175 17.64 5.31 -10.95
N ALA A 176 16.96 5.38 -12.09
CA ALA A 176 17.35 6.23 -13.21
C ALA A 176 17.35 7.71 -12.82
N PHE A 177 16.24 8.23 -12.27
CA PHE A 177 16.19 9.64 -11.90
C PHE A 177 17.06 9.97 -10.68
N ASP A 178 17.21 9.07 -9.71
CA ASP A 178 18.14 9.26 -8.59
C ASP A 178 19.59 9.39 -9.08
N SER A 179 20.00 8.54 -10.03
CA SER A 179 21.34 8.59 -10.63
C SER A 179 21.58 9.89 -11.43
N ILE A 180 20.56 10.40 -12.12
CA ILE A 180 20.65 11.66 -12.84
C ILE A 180 20.81 12.81 -11.85
N LEU A 181 19.98 12.87 -10.82
CA LEU A 181 20.07 13.92 -9.80
C LEU A 181 21.40 13.89 -9.04
N ASP A 182 21.97 12.71 -8.81
CA ASP A 182 23.30 12.62 -8.19
C ASP A 182 24.42 13.16 -9.10
N LYS A 183 24.32 13.00 -10.41
CA LYS A 183 25.23 13.65 -11.35
C LYS A 183 25.08 15.16 -11.30
N GLU A 184 23.86 15.66 -11.29
CA GLU A 184 23.58 17.11 -11.23
C GLU A 184 24.13 17.77 -9.97
N LYS A 185 24.21 17.08 -8.84
CA LYS A 185 24.88 17.60 -7.63
C LYS A 185 26.33 18.06 -7.87
N HIS A 186 27.00 17.48 -8.85
CA HIS A 186 28.40 17.76 -9.14
C HIS A 186 28.60 18.77 -10.28
N HIS A 187 27.56 19.06 -11.07
CA HIS A 187 27.67 19.86 -12.30
C HIS A 187 26.79 21.10 -12.27
N ALA A 188 25.62 21.05 -11.68
CA ALA A 188 24.69 22.16 -11.62
C ALA A 188 24.97 23.08 -10.42
N HIS A 189 24.60 24.34 -10.57
CA HIS A 189 24.60 25.30 -9.45
C HIS A 189 23.52 24.92 -8.43
N THR A 190 23.84 24.94 -7.15
CA THR A 190 22.89 24.68 -6.09
C THR A 190 22.19 25.95 -5.64
N ILE A 191 20.88 25.88 -5.41
CA ILE A 191 20.06 26.98 -4.91
C ILE A 191 19.28 26.47 -3.71
N ALA A 192 19.16 27.29 -2.67
CA ALA A 192 18.34 26.98 -1.50
C ALA A 192 16.84 26.98 -1.87
N VAL A 193 16.10 26.00 -1.38
CA VAL A 193 14.66 25.83 -1.66
C VAL A 193 13.85 27.09 -1.37
N GLY A 194 14.21 27.82 -0.31
CA GLY A 194 13.57 29.10 0.04
C GLY A 194 13.72 30.19 -1.04
N GLU A 195 14.76 30.12 -1.88
CA GLU A 195 14.94 31.05 -3.00
C GLU A 195 14.10 30.66 -4.24
N LEU A 196 13.61 29.41 -4.30
CA LEU A 196 12.84 28.85 -5.42
C LEU A 196 11.34 28.95 -5.22
N LEU A 197 10.91 29.20 -3.98
CA LEU A 197 9.49 29.17 -3.57
C LEU A 197 9.04 30.52 -3.05
N ASN A 198 7.78 30.87 -3.33
CA ASN A 198 7.08 32.00 -2.71
C ASN A 198 5.93 31.44 -1.85
N GLU A 199 5.89 31.78 -0.56
CA GLU A 199 4.78 31.39 0.29
C GLU A 199 3.49 32.12 -0.09
N ILE A 200 2.38 31.38 -0.14
CA ILE A 200 1.04 31.89 -0.47
C ILE A 200 0.09 31.55 0.67
N ASP A 201 -0.74 32.52 1.06
CA ASP A 201 -1.77 32.37 2.09
C ASP A 201 -3.18 32.66 1.55
N ASN A 202 -3.54 32.07 0.43
CA ASN A 202 -4.90 32.16 -0.11
C ASN A 202 -5.83 31.27 0.72
N ARG A 203 -6.92 31.87 1.22
CA ARG A 203 -7.90 31.19 2.06
C ARG A 203 -9.19 30.92 1.29
N ASN A 204 -9.86 29.81 1.63
CA ASN A 204 -11.20 29.46 1.13
C ASN A 204 -12.28 30.36 1.76
N SER A 205 -12.09 31.69 1.69
CA SER A 205 -12.88 32.68 2.45
C SER A 205 -14.37 32.68 2.10
N ASP A 206 -14.71 32.28 0.89
CA ASP A 206 -16.09 32.16 0.40
C ASP A 206 -16.70 30.77 0.68
N GLY A 207 -15.90 29.81 1.17
CA GLY A 207 -16.36 28.47 1.50
C GLY A 207 -16.76 27.60 0.30
N THR A 208 -16.35 27.98 -0.92
CA THR A 208 -16.82 27.31 -2.15
C THR A 208 -16.11 26.00 -2.45
N ILE A 209 -14.92 25.78 -1.87
CA ILE A 209 -14.13 24.57 -2.09
C ILE A 209 -14.35 23.63 -0.91
N GLU A 210 -14.86 22.42 -1.20
CA GLU A 210 -15.18 21.39 -0.20
C GLU A 210 -14.18 20.23 -0.20
N ASP A 211 -13.30 20.13 -1.23
CA ASP A 211 -12.29 19.07 -1.32
C ASP A 211 -11.15 19.30 -0.33
N ILE A 212 -11.26 18.65 0.82
CA ILE A 212 -10.26 18.71 1.90
C ILE A 212 -9.26 17.59 1.75
N GLU A 213 -8.01 17.95 1.51
CA GLU A 213 -6.93 17.00 1.30
C GLU A 213 -5.85 17.09 2.39
N GLY A 214 -5.21 15.96 2.64
CA GLY A 214 -3.98 15.86 3.39
C GLY A 214 -2.85 15.36 2.49
N ILE A 215 -1.63 15.26 3.01
CA ILE A 215 -0.48 14.71 2.29
C ILE A 215 -0.09 13.38 2.93
N ASN A 216 -0.08 12.31 2.14
CA ASN A 216 0.34 10.99 2.57
C ASN A 216 1.89 10.83 2.57
N ILE A 217 2.37 9.71 3.09
CA ILE A 217 3.81 9.40 3.12
C ILE A 217 4.42 9.18 1.72
N THR A 218 3.60 8.94 0.70
CA THR A 218 4.03 8.81 -0.70
C THR A 218 4.02 10.14 -1.45
N LYS A 219 3.89 11.27 -0.71
CA LYS A 219 3.97 12.64 -1.22
C LYS A 219 2.87 12.97 -2.25
N GLN A 220 1.67 12.48 -1.99
CA GLN A 220 0.48 12.74 -2.80
C GLN A 220 -0.63 13.30 -1.93
N PHE A 221 -1.46 14.13 -2.52
CA PHE A 221 -2.71 14.52 -1.89
C PHE A 221 -3.64 13.32 -1.74
N MET A 222 -4.38 13.28 -0.65
CA MET A 222 -5.38 12.27 -0.36
C MET A 222 -6.52 12.88 0.46
N PRO A 223 -7.76 12.39 0.32
CA PRO A 223 -8.86 12.86 1.16
C PRO A 223 -8.47 12.81 2.64
N THR A 224 -8.81 13.86 3.38
CA THR A 224 -8.46 13.93 4.80
C THR A 224 -9.16 12.83 5.59
N VAL A 225 -8.40 12.16 6.48
CA VAL A 225 -8.96 11.18 7.43
C VAL A 225 -9.42 11.85 8.73
N ALA A 226 -9.17 13.15 8.90
CA ALA A 226 -9.59 13.91 10.07
C ALA A 226 -11.12 14.11 10.04
N ASN A 227 -11.73 14.07 11.24
CA ASN A 227 -13.13 14.48 11.37
C ASN A 227 -13.25 15.98 11.08
N THR A 228 -13.94 16.33 10.01
CA THR A 228 -14.15 17.71 9.56
C THR A 228 -15.56 18.23 9.88
N THR A 229 -16.35 17.46 10.62
CA THR A 229 -17.67 17.90 11.09
C THR A 229 -17.50 19.12 11.99
N ASP A 230 -18.25 20.19 11.73
CA ASP A 230 -18.21 21.45 12.49
C ASP A 230 -16.91 22.27 12.38
N ILE A 231 -16.03 21.97 11.43
CA ILE A 231 -14.83 22.77 11.19
C ILE A 231 -15.14 23.93 10.25
N ASN A 232 -14.66 25.12 10.59
CA ASN A 232 -14.77 26.28 9.70
C ASN A 232 -13.75 26.19 8.55
N LEU A 233 -14.22 25.77 7.38
CA LEU A 233 -13.41 25.58 6.16
C LEU A 233 -12.92 26.89 5.55
N ASN A 234 -13.49 28.04 5.92
CA ASN A 234 -13.07 29.35 5.41
C ASN A 234 -11.63 29.71 5.84
N ARG A 235 -11.10 29.02 6.86
CA ARG A 235 -9.73 29.21 7.32
C ARG A 235 -8.71 28.32 6.59
N TYR A 236 -9.18 27.34 5.81
CA TYR A 236 -8.33 26.43 5.08
C TYR A 236 -7.63 27.16 3.93
N LYS A 237 -6.42 26.71 3.62
CA LYS A 237 -5.61 27.27 2.53
C LYS A 237 -5.96 26.59 1.21
N VAL A 238 -6.13 27.38 0.18
CA VAL A 238 -6.38 26.89 -1.19
C VAL A 238 -5.06 26.51 -1.84
N VAL A 239 -5.06 25.35 -2.50
CA VAL A 239 -3.94 24.88 -3.33
C VAL A 239 -4.44 24.74 -4.76
N GLN A 240 -3.86 25.52 -5.66
CA GLN A 240 -4.18 25.52 -7.09
C GLN A 240 -3.20 24.66 -7.88
N ASN A 241 -3.52 24.44 -9.16
CA ASN A 241 -2.62 23.75 -10.09
C ASN A 241 -1.20 24.35 -10.06
N ASP A 242 -0.17 23.49 -10.10
CA ASP A 242 1.26 23.79 -10.02
C ASP A 242 1.73 24.42 -8.68
N GLN A 243 0.87 24.44 -7.67
CA GLN A 243 1.27 24.85 -6.32
C GLN A 243 1.66 23.63 -5.47
N ILE A 244 2.60 23.84 -4.57
CA ILE A 244 3.12 22.83 -3.66
C ILE A 244 2.59 23.10 -2.25
N ALA A 245 2.06 22.07 -1.58
CA ALA A 245 1.77 22.12 -0.16
C ALA A 245 2.81 21.34 0.64
N TYR A 246 3.19 21.86 1.81
CA TYR A 246 4.20 21.30 2.70
C TYR A 246 3.69 21.25 4.14
N SER A 247 4.06 20.20 4.85
CA SER A 247 3.89 20.11 6.30
C SER A 247 5.14 19.50 6.92
N GLY A 248 5.83 20.27 7.75
CA GLY A 248 6.96 19.77 8.54
C GLY A 248 6.55 18.87 9.71
N MET A 249 5.25 18.81 10.04
CA MET A 249 4.75 18.02 11.17
C MET A 249 5.05 16.54 11.02
N GLN A 250 5.57 15.93 12.10
CA GLN A 250 5.83 14.48 12.19
C GLN A 250 6.89 13.95 11.21
N THR A 251 7.65 14.81 10.55
CA THR A 251 8.72 14.39 9.62
C THR A 251 9.71 13.44 10.29
N GLY A 252 10.13 13.73 11.52
CA GLY A 252 11.05 12.87 12.26
C GLY A 252 10.43 11.54 12.70
N ARG A 253 9.14 11.53 13.06
CA ARG A 253 8.41 10.32 13.43
C ARG A 253 8.16 9.40 12.25
N ASP A 254 7.68 9.97 11.15
CA ASP A 254 7.29 9.21 9.97
C ASP A 254 8.50 8.97 9.03
N LYS A 255 9.65 9.60 9.33
CA LYS A 255 10.87 9.59 8.52
C LYS A 255 10.61 9.98 7.06
N CYS A 256 9.70 10.92 6.85
CA CYS A 256 9.23 11.33 5.54
C CYS A 256 8.83 12.80 5.55
N ILE A 257 9.33 13.58 4.60
CA ILE A 257 8.91 14.97 4.37
C ILE A 257 7.53 14.91 3.68
N ARG A 258 6.54 15.55 4.30
CA ARG A 258 5.19 15.66 3.73
C ARG A 258 5.12 16.88 2.81
N ILE A 259 5.25 16.63 1.53
CA ILE A 259 5.21 17.62 0.46
C ILE A 259 4.44 17.03 -0.73
N ALA A 260 3.59 17.82 -1.38
CA ALA A 260 2.83 17.36 -2.55
C ALA A 260 2.59 18.50 -3.53
N LEU A 261 2.58 18.21 -4.83
CA LEU A 261 2.28 19.09 -5.93
C LEU A 261 0.84 18.88 -6.38
N GLN A 262 0.05 19.95 -6.50
CA GLN A 262 -1.26 19.90 -7.14
C GLN A 262 -1.09 19.93 -8.66
N THR A 263 -1.53 18.86 -9.30
CA THR A 263 -1.44 18.67 -10.76
C THR A 263 -2.80 18.73 -11.47
N SER A 264 -3.89 18.86 -10.71
CA SER A 264 -5.24 18.99 -11.25
C SER A 264 -5.65 20.44 -11.39
N ASP A 265 -6.42 20.76 -12.41
CA ASP A 265 -7.01 22.09 -12.58
C ASP A 265 -8.08 22.41 -11.52
N LYS A 266 -8.58 21.38 -10.82
CA LYS A 266 -9.53 21.56 -9.73
C LYS A 266 -8.77 21.94 -8.46
N PRO A 267 -9.04 23.12 -7.86
CA PRO A 267 -8.39 23.50 -6.61
C PRO A 267 -8.87 22.63 -5.45
N ILE A 268 -7.99 22.42 -4.49
CA ILE A 268 -8.25 21.71 -3.23
C ILE A 268 -7.98 22.63 -2.05
N ILE A 269 -8.39 22.23 -0.85
CA ILE A 269 -8.04 22.94 0.38
C ILE A 269 -7.28 22.02 1.35
N VAL A 270 -6.31 22.63 2.03
CA VAL A 270 -5.52 21.97 3.07
C VAL A 270 -5.66 22.70 4.41
N SER A 271 -5.41 21.99 5.50
CA SER A 271 -5.45 22.56 6.85
C SER A 271 -4.57 23.82 6.96
N PRO A 272 -4.93 24.81 7.78
CA PRO A 272 -4.11 26.00 8.05
C PRO A 272 -2.68 25.69 8.53
N ALA A 273 -2.43 24.49 9.04
CA ALA A 273 -1.10 24.03 9.46
C ALA A 273 -0.13 23.73 8.29
N TYR A 274 -0.63 23.65 7.08
CA TYR A 274 0.21 23.49 5.90
C TYR A 274 0.74 24.84 5.42
N THR A 275 1.93 24.85 4.81
CA THR A 275 2.44 25.96 4.03
C THR A 275 2.19 25.67 2.55
N VAL A 276 1.67 26.65 1.81
CA VAL A 276 1.43 26.54 0.37
C VAL A 276 2.42 27.44 -0.35
N PHE A 277 2.99 26.94 -1.43
CA PHE A 277 3.99 27.62 -2.22
C PHE A 277 3.62 27.74 -3.69
N GLU A 278 3.94 28.88 -4.25
CA GLU A 278 4.10 29.08 -5.68
C GLU A 278 5.57 28.90 -6.06
N VAL A 279 5.82 28.15 -7.12
CA VAL A 279 7.16 27.86 -7.60
C VAL A 279 7.60 28.95 -8.59
N LYS A 280 8.84 29.43 -8.47
CA LYS A 280 9.46 30.38 -9.43
C LYS A 280 9.83 29.62 -10.70
N LYS A 281 8.87 29.52 -11.63
CA LYS A 281 8.95 28.68 -12.85
C LYS A 281 10.00 29.15 -13.87
N ASP A 282 10.50 30.34 -13.72
CA ASP A 282 11.65 30.88 -14.47
C ASP A 282 12.99 30.24 -14.05
N LEU A 283 13.05 29.68 -12.84
CA LEU A 283 14.24 29.03 -12.28
C LEU A 283 14.11 27.50 -12.22
N VAL A 284 12.92 27.00 -11.83
CA VAL A 284 12.74 25.57 -11.58
C VAL A 284 11.31 25.10 -11.92
N LEU A 285 11.19 23.89 -12.46
CA LEU A 285 9.88 23.24 -12.67
C LEU A 285 9.34 22.69 -11.34
N PRO A 286 8.03 22.82 -11.05
CA PRO A 286 7.42 22.26 -9.84
C PRO A 286 7.68 20.76 -9.68
N GLU A 287 7.59 20.00 -10.77
CA GLU A 287 7.85 18.56 -10.78
C GLU A 287 9.31 18.22 -10.47
N PHE A 288 10.27 19.10 -10.85
CA PHE A 288 11.69 18.91 -10.51
C PHE A 288 11.92 19.00 -9.00
N ILE A 289 11.24 19.94 -8.32
CA ILE A 289 11.23 20.03 -6.85
C ILE A 289 10.65 18.74 -6.26
N MET A 290 9.51 18.29 -6.78
CA MET A 290 8.88 17.05 -6.27
C MET A 290 9.77 15.82 -6.51
N MET A 291 10.44 15.75 -7.65
CA MET A 291 11.37 14.68 -7.95
C MET A 291 12.53 14.65 -6.94
N TRP A 292 13.12 15.81 -6.61
CA TRP A 292 14.16 15.92 -5.59
C TRP A 292 13.67 15.40 -4.23
N PHE A 293 12.50 15.86 -3.77
CA PHE A 293 11.94 15.45 -2.48
C PHE A 293 11.33 14.03 -2.48
N SER A 294 11.16 13.38 -3.63
CA SER A 294 10.75 11.98 -3.72
C SER A 294 11.87 10.98 -3.42
N ARG A 295 13.10 11.45 -3.28
CA ARG A 295 14.27 10.63 -2.97
C ARG A 295 14.32 10.24 -1.50
N GLU A 296 14.75 9.02 -1.24
CA GLU A 296 14.98 8.51 0.11
C GLU A 296 16.01 9.34 0.89
N GLU A 297 17.02 9.85 0.19
CA GLU A 297 18.04 10.74 0.76
C GLU A 297 17.44 12.05 1.28
N SER A 298 16.47 12.62 0.56
CA SER A 298 15.75 13.82 1.01
C SER A 298 14.95 13.55 2.28
N ASP A 299 14.28 12.42 2.38
CA ASP A 299 13.55 12.02 3.58
C ASP A 299 14.49 11.77 4.77
N ARG A 300 15.62 11.10 4.54
CA ARG A 300 16.64 10.87 5.55
C ARG A 300 17.25 12.18 6.05
N ARG A 301 17.50 13.15 5.17
CA ARG A 301 17.93 14.49 5.54
C ARG A 301 16.86 15.22 6.35
N GLY A 302 15.60 15.20 5.91
CA GLY A 302 14.48 15.80 6.63
C GLY A 302 14.31 15.20 8.04
N TRP A 303 14.47 13.89 8.17
CA TRP A 303 14.50 13.23 9.47
C TRP A 303 15.66 13.73 10.36
N PHE A 304 16.86 13.81 9.83
CA PHE A 304 18.03 14.29 10.57
C PHE A 304 17.87 15.75 11.02
N MET A 305 17.28 16.60 10.18
CA MET A 305 17.07 18.03 10.45
C MET A 305 15.83 18.31 11.33
N SER A 306 14.99 17.32 11.60
CA SER A 306 13.82 17.47 12.46
C SER A 306 14.20 17.75 13.91
N ASP A 307 13.36 18.51 14.60
CA ASP A 307 13.54 18.79 16.01
C ASP A 307 13.36 17.53 16.89
N SER A 308 13.83 17.59 18.12
CA SER A 308 13.71 16.49 19.10
C SER A 308 12.41 16.55 19.89
N SER A 309 11.41 17.33 19.46
CA SER A 309 10.12 17.43 20.13
C SER A 309 9.29 16.14 19.95
N VAL A 310 8.24 16.01 20.78
CA VAL A 310 7.28 14.88 20.66
C VAL A 310 6.66 14.79 19.27
N ARG A 311 6.56 15.91 18.56
CA ARG A 311 6.00 15.97 17.19
C ARG A 311 7.04 15.78 16.11
N SER A 312 8.34 15.92 16.44
CA SER A 312 9.48 15.75 15.53
C SER A 312 9.29 16.51 14.21
N ASN A 313 9.18 17.84 14.31
CA ASN A 313 8.91 18.69 13.16
C ASN A 313 10.19 19.05 12.41
N LEU A 314 10.09 19.09 11.08
CA LEU A 314 11.02 19.83 10.24
C LEU A 314 10.47 21.26 10.08
N ASP A 315 11.07 22.22 10.79
CA ASP A 315 10.62 23.61 10.70
C ASP A 315 10.87 24.21 9.30
N LEU A 316 10.18 25.30 9.01
CA LEU A 316 10.18 25.89 7.69
C LEU A 316 11.54 26.49 7.31
N ASP A 317 12.26 27.07 8.29
CA ASP A 317 13.57 27.67 8.04
C ASP A 317 14.58 26.61 7.59
N ARG A 318 14.62 25.45 8.27
CA ARG A 318 15.47 24.32 7.88
C ARG A 318 15.05 23.67 6.56
N PHE A 319 13.76 23.68 6.26
CA PHE A 319 13.28 23.25 4.95
C PHE A 319 13.80 24.20 3.85
N TYR A 320 13.75 25.52 4.07
CA TYR A 320 14.26 26.52 3.14
C TYR A 320 15.78 26.45 2.91
N GLU A 321 16.56 26.06 3.92
CA GLU A 321 18.01 25.85 3.81
C GLU A 321 18.40 24.62 2.98
N THR A 322 17.44 23.82 2.53
CA THR A 322 17.74 22.65 1.70
C THR A 322 18.22 23.10 0.34
N GLU A 323 19.47 22.81 0.02
CA GLU A 323 20.05 23.10 -1.30
C GLU A 323 19.71 22.01 -2.30
N ILE A 324 19.29 22.38 -3.50
CA ILE A 324 19.03 21.49 -4.61
C ILE A 324 19.79 21.95 -5.86
N PRO A 325 20.36 21.02 -6.66
CA PRO A 325 21.02 21.37 -7.91
C PRO A 325 19.97 21.81 -8.93
N ILE A 326 20.23 22.91 -9.62
CA ILE A 326 19.32 23.50 -10.61
C ILE A 326 20.02 23.50 -11.96
N PRO A 327 19.82 22.46 -12.80
CA PRO A 327 20.25 22.48 -14.19
C PRO A 327 19.42 23.46 -15.02
N SER A 328 19.77 23.65 -16.29
CA SER A 328 18.97 24.49 -17.18
C SER A 328 17.52 23.98 -17.31
N ILE A 329 16.59 24.88 -17.61
CA ILE A 329 15.17 24.53 -17.76
C ILE A 329 14.93 23.42 -18.80
N ASP A 330 15.74 23.38 -19.87
CA ASP A 330 15.60 22.33 -20.90
C ASP A 330 16.11 20.96 -20.39
N GLU A 331 17.17 20.94 -19.61
CA GLU A 331 17.62 19.74 -18.91
C GLU A 331 16.59 19.29 -17.87
N GLN A 332 16.03 20.22 -17.06
CA GLN A 332 14.95 19.91 -16.13
C GLN A 332 13.76 19.25 -16.83
N LYS A 333 13.32 19.76 -17.99
CA LYS A 333 12.20 19.15 -18.77
C LYS A 333 12.50 17.71 -19.13
N ALA A 334 13.71 17.43 -19.67
CA ALA A 334 14.11 16.09 -20.05
C ALA A 334 14.14 15.11 -18.86
N ILE A 335 14.60 15.59 -17.71
CA ILE A 335 14.68 14.79 -16.48
C ILE A 335 13.28 14.57 -15.89
N VAL A 336 12.45 15.60 -15.87
CA VAL A 336 11.06 15.55 -15.35
C VAL A 336 10.19 14.57 -16.14
N ASP A 337 10.42 14.38 -17.44
CA ASP A 337 9.67 13.40 -18.23
C ASP A 337 9.86 11.96 -17.71
N ILE A 338 11.05 11.63 -17.19
CA ILE A 338 11.29 10.33 -16.52
C ILE A 338 10.49 10.24 -15.22
N TYR A 339 10.47 11.32 -14.45
CA TYR A 339 9.70 11.36 -13.21
C TYR A 339 8.18 11.28 -13.44
N ARG A 340 7.67 11.95 -14.48
CA ARG A 340 6.26 11.82 -14.90
C ARG A 340 5.93 10.39 -15.25
N ALA A 341 6.77 9.71 -16.04
CA ALA A 341 6.59 8.29 -16.35
C ALA A 341 6.54 7.42 -15.09
N TYR A 342 7.37 7.71 -14.09
CA TYR A 342 7.34 7.04 -12.79
C TYR A 342 6.01 7.26 -12.06
N ILE A 343 5.54 8.51 -11.95
CA ILE A 343 4.27 8.85 -11.28
C ILE A 343 3.08 8.19 -11.98
N ASP A 344 3.03 8.25 -13.31
CA ASP A 344 1.96 7.64 -14.10
C ASP A 344 1.92 6.12 -13.93
N ARG A 345 3.08 5.44 -14.03
CA ARG A 345 3.16 3.99 -13.79
C ARG A 345 2.71 3.62 -12.39
N ARG A 346 3.13 4.37 -11.36
CA ARG A 346 2.71 4.15 -9.98
C ARG A 346 1.20 4.31 -9.81
N SER A 347 0.63 5.36 -10.40
CA SER A 347 -0.81 5.60 -10.40
C SER A 347 -1.59 4.47 -11.08
N ILE A 348 -1.11 4.00 -12.23
CA ILE A 348 -1.73 2.87 -12.96
C ILE A 348 -1.62 1.60 -12.12
N SER A 349 -0.45 1.28 -11.56
CA SER A 349 -0.24 0.10 -10.71
C SER A 349 -1.20 0.09 -9.51
N ASN A 350 -1.32 1.21 -8.80
CA ASN A 350 -2.23 1.33 -7.66
C ASN A 350 -3.70 1.15 -8.06
N ARG A 351 -4.13 1.79 -9.16
CA ARG A 351 -5.51 1.60 -9.67
C ARG A 351 -5.78 0.16 -10.10
N LEU A 352 -4.80 -0.52 -10.68
CA LEU A 352 -4.93 -1.93 -11.02
C LEU A 352 -5.03 -2.81 -9.77
N LYS A 353 -4.26 -2.56 -8.71
CA LYS A 353 -4.38 -3.26 -7.41
C LYS A 353 -5.80 -3.17 -6.86
N GLU A 354 -6.37 -1.97 -6.79
CA GLU A 354 -7.73 -1.77 -6.30
C GLU A 354 -8.79 -2.45 -7.19
N ARG A 355 -8.62 -2.36 -8.51
CA ARG A 355 -9.52 -3.03 -9.45
C ARG A 355 -9.47 -4.55 -9.33
N ILE A 356 -8.30 -5.15 -9.19
CA ILE A 356 -8.14 -6.59 -9.00
C ILE A 356 -8.87 -7.02 -7.72
N LYS A 357 -8.72 -6.27 -6.63
CA LYS A 357 -9.43 -6.54 -5.37
C LYS A 357 -10.96 -6.53 -5.56
N SER A 358 -11.48 -5.50 -6.23
CA SER A 358 -12.92 -5.38 -6.50
C SER A 358 -13.46 -6.39 -7.52
N MET A 359 -12.62 -6.93 -8.40
CA MET A 359 -13.03 -7.91 -9.41
C MET A 359 -13.14 -9.33 -8.86
N CYS A 360 -12.44 -9.69 -7.78
CA CYS A 360 -12.50 -11.05 -7.23
C CYS A 360 -13.94 -11.54 -6.95
N PRO A 361 -14.82 -10.79 -6.24
CA PRO A 361 -16.20 -11.23 -6.02
C PRO A 361 -16.99 -11.38 -7.32
N ILE A 362 -16.74 -10.51 -8.32
CA ILE A 362 -17.43 -10.55 -9.61
C ILE A 362 -17.03 -11.80 -10.40
N LEU A 363 -15.72 -12.12 -10.41
CA LEU A 363 -15.21 -13.32 -11.08
C LEU A 363 -15.75 -14.60 -10.43
N ILE A 364 -15.78 -14.65 -9.10
CA ILE A 364 -16.34 -15.80 -8.38
C ILE A 364 -17.82 -15.93 -8.67
N LYS A 365 -18.62 -14.87 -8.56
CA LYS A 365 -20.04 -14.89 -8.88
C LYS A 365 -20.30 -15.36 -10.32
N GLY A 366 -19.57 -14.78 -11.29
CA GLY A 366 -19.70 -15.16 -12.71
C GLY A 366 -19.37 -16.64 -12.95
N SER A 367 -18.36 -17.20 -12.26
CA SER A 367 -18.03 -18.62 -12.37
C SER A 367 -19.11 -19.54 -11.83
N LEU A 368 -19.78 -19.15 -10.75
CA LEU A 368 -20.89 -19.90 -10.16
C LEU A 368 -22.14 -19.82 -11.03
N GLU A 369 -22.47 -18.64 -11.57
CA GLU A 369 -23.59 -18.45 -12.50
C GLU A 369 -23.39 -19.28 -13.79
N GLU A 370 -22.18 -19.27 -14.37
CA GLU A 370 -21.87 -20.09 -15.57
C GLU A 370 -21.98 -21.59 -15.26
N ALA A 371 -21.62 -22.05 -14.08
CA ALA A 371 -21.74 -23.44 -13.66
C ALA A 371 -23.18 -23.87 -13.39
N GLY A 372 -24.06 -22.94 -12.99
CA GLY A 372 -25.47 -23.17 -12.73
C GLY A 372 -26.37 -23.08 -13.97
N ALA A 373 -25.84 -22.56 -15.08
CA ALA A 373 -26.57 -22.45 -16.35
C ALA A 373 -26.46 -23.76 -17.16
#